data_c848b6132d43659e8c46dae176ceb613
#
_entry.id   c848b6132d43659e8c46dae176ceb613
#
_cell.length_a   1.000
_cell.length_b   1.000
_cell.length_c   1.000
_cell.angle_alpha   90.00
_cell.angle_beta   90.00
_cell.angle_gamma   90.00
#
_symmetry.space_group_name_H-M   'P 1'
#
loop_
_entity.id
_entity.type
_entity.pdbx_description
1 polymer ?
#
loop_
_entity_poly.entity_id
_entity_poly.type
_entity_poly.pdbx_seq_one_letter_code
_entity_poly.pdbx_strand_id
1 'polypeptide(L)'
;MGNEPILRVRRVEGAPVVAVRLWLQAGGRQEPIPGQALVTGRMLTEGTRRRSWRRIAEEAEARGMILQSSGNFESVGVSVDALAQDWELALEWAAELLLESAFPEDRCAWIARQAAAELESLADQPEVKTAWGFLDQLYTPHPRSRPLHGSRESLLALTPADCSAFHHRARAHRLLAAVAGVLDEDAVRERLRQLLSEAATDAEPFPEPPAPVGAARRGVIGTEAEDQAHLYVGHMTVPRRHPDYAALEVLAVILGSGAGLTGRIPARIREKEGLAYTAYAQTVAGSGLDRGRLVAYVATSPATVEQAERGVAEEIARVVADGVEEAEVEEARAYLLGREPFRRETARQWADLLVEAEEYGIPVDDFAQRKAELEAVDRTAVEEAARRHVRPAELRVTVGMPGEAAGTEGVT
;
A
#
# COMPACT_ATOMS: atom_id res chain seq x y z
N MET A 1 -6.39 -29.54 1.33
CA MET A 1 -7.52 -28.97 0.56
C MET A 1 -6.94 -27.81 -0.23
N GLY A 2 -6.90 -27.91 -1.56
CA GLY A 2 -6.35 -26.85 -2.41
C GLY A 2 -7.14 -25.55 -2.19
N ASN A 3 -6.42 -24.44 -2.16
CA ASN A 3 -7.01 -23.11 -2.04
C ASN A 3 -7.73 -22.80 -3.37
N GLU A 4 -9.06 -22.98 -3.41
CA GLU A 4 -9.84 -22.56 -4.58
C GLU A 4 -9.67 -21.05 -4.79
N PRO A 5 -9.52 -20.59 -6.07
CA PRO A 5 -9.46 -19.18 -6.39
C PRO A 5 -10.71 -18.44 -5.92
N ILE A 6 -10.52 -17.29 -5.32
CA ILE A 6 -11.63 -16.42 -4.92
C ILE A 6 -11.99 -15.54 -6.11
N LEU A 7 -13.20 -15.75 -6.66
CA LEU A 7 -13.66 -15.07 -7.85
C LEU A 7 -14.65 -13.96 -7.50
N ARG A 8 -14.33 -12.73 -7.90
CA ARG A 8 -15.20 -11.57 -7.81
C ARG A 8 -15.43 -11.00 -9.20
N VAL A 9 -16.64 -11.02 -9.66
CA VAL A 9 -17.02 -10.53 -10.99
C VAL A 9 -18.15 -9.54 -10.83
N ARG A 10 -18.01 -8.38 -11.47
CA ARG A 10 -18.99 -7.30 -11.41
C ARG A 10 -19.22 -6.68 -12.78
N ARG A 11 -20.47 -6.66 -13.21
CA ARG A 11 -20.89 -5.86 -14.34
C ARG A 11 -20.87 -4.37 -13.98
N VAL A 12 -20.18 -3.57 -14.78
CA VAL A 12 -20.11 -2.11 -14.65
C VAL A 12 -20.55 -1.52 -15.98
N GLU A 13 -21.56 -0.66 -15.95
CA GLU A 13 -22.02 0.05 -17.15
C GLU A 13 -21.12 1.25 -17.46
N GLY A 14 -21.04 1.65 -18.71
CA GLY A 14 -20.24 2.79 -19.16
C GLY A 14 -19.38 2.47 -20.36
N ALA A 15 -18.10 2.80 -20.34
CA ALA A 15 -17.17 2.51 -21.42
C ALA A 15 -17.07 1.00 -21.67
N PRO A 16 -17.03 0.55 -22.95
CA PRO A 16 -17.00 -0.87 -23.32
C PRO A 16 -15.61 -1.49 -23.05
N VAL A 17 -15.23 -1.54 -21.78
CA VAL A 17 -13.95 -2.07 -21.31
C VAL A 17 -14.17 -3.15 -20.24
N VAL A 18 -13.17 -4.00 -20.10
CA VAL A 18 -13.05 -4.98 -19.02
C VAL A 18 -11.70 -4.80 -18.34
N ALA A 19 -11.70 -4.89 -17.01
CA ALA A 19 -10.50 -4.87 -16.16
C ALA A 19 -10.41 -6.19 -15.41
N VAL A 20 -9.27 -6.87 -15.55
CA VAL A 20 -8.96 -8.16 -14.93
C VAL A 20 -7.82 -7.98 -13.93
N ARG A 21 -7.96 -8.53 -12.77
CA ARG A 21 -6.93 -8.55 -11.70
C ARG A 21 -6.77 -9.98 -11.20
N LEU A 22 -5.57 -10.51 -11.29
CA LEU A 22 -5.21 -11.80 -10.69
C LEU A 22 -4.04 -11.59 -9.74
N TRP A 23 -4.27 -11.83 -8.44
CA TRP A 23 -3.30 -11.56 -7.39
C TRP A 23 -3.11 -12.77 -6.48
N LEU A 24 -1.85 -13.11 -6.21
CA LEU A 24 -1.45 -14.09 -5.20
C LEU A 24 -1.16 -13.34 -3.90
N GLN A 25 -1.84 -13.71 -2.81
CA GLN A 25 -1.69 -13.05 -1.51
C GLN A 25 -0.40 -13.48 -0.80
N ALA A 26 0.72 -13.20 -1.46
CA ALA A 26 2.08 -13.37 -0.96
C ALA A 26 2.93 -12.23 -1.52
N GLY A 27 3.63 -11.51 -0.67
CA GLY A 27 4.37 -10.31 -1.04
C GLY A 27 5.60 -10.08 -0.18
N GLY A 28 6.09 -8.85 -0.18
CA GLY A 28 7.29 -8.44 0.55
C GLY A 28 7.24 -8.65 2.06
N ARG A 29 6.04 -8.81 2.64
CA ARG A 29 5.89 -9.13 4.07
C ARG A 29 6.37 -10.55 4.42
N GLN A 30 6.48 -11.42 3.44
CA GLN A 30 6.79 -12.85 3.63
C GLN A 30 8.01 -13.31 2.81
N GLU A 31 8.62 -12.41 2.02
CA GLU A 31 9.72 -12.75 1.14
C GLU A 31 10.97 -13.19 1.90
N PRO A 32 11.61 -14.31 1.49
CA PRO A 32 12.89 -14.75 2.07
C PRO A 32 14.05 -13.81 1.76
N ILE A 33 14.07 -13.23 0.57
CA ILE A 33 15.12 -12.31 0.10
C ILE A 33 14.49 -10.92 -0.07
N PRO A 34 15.02 -9.87 0.58
CA PRO A 34 14.50 -8.52 0.43
C PRO A 34 14.46 -8.06 -1.03
N GLY A 35 13.30 -7.58 -1.49
CA GLY A 35 13.06 -7.16 -2.88
C GLY A 35 12.60 -8.27 -3.82
N GLN A 36 12.57 -9.53 -3.36
CA GLN A 36 12.20 -10.67 -4.19
C GLN A 36 10.77 -10.58 -4.70
N ALA A 37 9.81 -10.17 -3.86
CA ALA A 37 8.42 -10.01 -4.25
C ALA A 37 8.25 -8.92 -5.33
N LEU A 38 8.93 -7.79 -5.19
CA LEU A 38 8.93 -6.72 -6.17
C LEU A 38 9.45 -7.19 -7.54
N VAL A 39 10.63 -7.81 -7.56
CA VAL A 39 11.25 -8.29 -8.81
C VAL A 39 10.39 -9.41 -9.42
N THR A 40 9.95 -10.39 -8.63
CA THR A 40 9.08 -11.47 -9.11
C THR A 40 7.79 -10.92 -9.70
N GLY A 41 7.14 -9.97 -9.03
CA GLY A 41 5.93 -9.34 -9.54
C GLY A 41 6.16 -8.65 -10.89
N ARG A 42 7.23 -7.86 -11.02
CA ARG A 42 7.60 -7.19 -12.28
C ARG A 42 7.95 -8.17 -13.40
N MET A 43 8.46 -9.35 -13.07
CA MET A 43 8.83 -10.38 -14.03
C MET A 43 7.64 -11.07 -14.69
N LEU A 44 6.43 -10.99 -14.15
CA LEU A 44 5.26 -11.72 -14.67
C LEU A 44 4.89 -11.33 -16.11
N THR A 45 5.22 -10.10 -16.55
CA THR A 45 5.01 -9.63 -17.93
C THR A 45 6.26 -9.74 -18.82
N GLU A 46 7.38 -10.22 -18.29
CA GLU A 46 8.67 -10.24 -18.99
C GLU A 46 8.92 -11.51 -19.83
N GLY A 47 7.94 -12.39 -19.90
CA GLY A 47 7.95 -13.60 -20.72
C GLY A 47 7.20 -14.75 -20.06
N THR A 48 6.56 -15.56 -20.89
CA THR A 48 5.87 -16.79 -20.51
C THR A 48 6.51 -17.99 -21.21
N ARG A 49 6.04 -19.18 -20.90
CA ARG A 49 6.44 -20.41 -21.64
C ARG A 49 6.06 -20.36 -23.12
N ARG A 50 5.09 -19.51 -23.49
CA ARG A 50 4.52 -19.42 -24.85
C ARG A 50 5.01 -18.21 -25.61
N ARG A 51 5.36 -17.10 -24.90
CA ARG A 51 5.64 -15.79 -25.49
C ARG A 51 6.86 -15.14 -24.87
N SER A 52 7.72 -14.57 -25.71
CA SER A 52 8.75 -13.63 -25.21
C SER A 52 8.10 -12.30 -24.83
N TRP A 53 8.78 -11.49 -24.01
CA TRP A 53 8.31 -10.17 -23.61
C TRP A 53 7.97 -9.26 -24.80
N ARG A 54 8.77 -9.33 -25.88
CA ARG A 54 8.50 -8.56 -27.11
C ARG A 54 7.19 -8.95 -27.75
N ARG A 55 6.95 -10.26 -27.86
CA ARG A 55 5.70 -10.76 -28.43
C ARG A 55 4.49 -10.43 -27.56
N ILE A 56 4.66 -10.42 -26.22
CA ILE A 56 3.64 -9.96 -25.28
C ILE A 56 3.31 -8.49 -25.56
N ALA A 57 4.31 -7.61 -25.65
CA ALA A 57 4.12 -6.20 -25.91
C ALA A 57 3.45 -5.96 -27.29
N GLU A 58 3.98 -6.56 -28.35
CA GLU A 58 3.45 -6.42 -29.73
C GLU A 58 1.98 -6.86 -29.85
N GLU A 59 1.64 -8.03 -29.28
CA GLU A 59 0.28 -8.56 -29.34
C GLU A 59 -0.70 -7.74 -28.48
N ALA A 60 -0.27 -7.22 -27.34
CA ALA A 60 -1.06 -6.34 -26.46
C ALA A 60 -1.33 -4.99 -27.12
N GLU A 61 -0.27 -4.34 -27.64
CA GLU A 61 -0.37 -3.05 -28.33
C GLU A 61 -1.27 -3.13 -29.56
N ALA A 62 -1.17 -4.20 -30.33
CA ALA A 62 -2.03 -4.41 -31.52
C ALA A 62 -3.53 -4.46 -31.19
N ARG A 63 -3.90 -4.70 -29.93
CA ARG A 63 -5.28 -4.77 -29.45
C ARG A 63 -5.66 -3.63 -28.50
N GLY A 64 -4.73 -2.72 -28.21
CA GLY A 64 -4.92 -1.66 -27.23
C GLY A 64 -5.09 -2.19 -25.80
N MET A 65 -4.59 -3.39 -25.49
CA MET A 65 -4.59 -3.94 -24.15
C MET A 65 -3.51 -3.30 -23.30
N ILE A 66 -3.82 -3.02 -22.03
CA ILE A 66 -2.86 -2.55 -21.05
C ILE A 66 -2.54 -3.69 -20.12
N LEU A 67 -1.27 -4.12 -20.13
CA LEU A 67 -0.76 -5.16 -19.27
C LEU A 67 0.14 -4.53 -18.21
N GLN A 68 -0.09 -4.88 -16.96
CA GLN A 68 0.74 -4.46 -15.83
C GLN A 68 0.96 -5.64 -14.89
N SER A 69 2.12 -5.68 -14.28
CA SER A 69 2.42 -6.63 -13.22
C SER A 69 3.21 -5.96 -12.12
N SER A 70 2.99 -6.37 -10.89
CA SER A 70 3.69 -5.79 -9.76
C SER A 70 3.73 -6.74 -8.57
N GLY A 71 4.68 -6.46 -7.67
CA GLY A 71 4.71 -7.00 -6.33
C GLY A 71 4.66 -5.86 -5.32
N ASN A 72 3.93 -6.05 -4.25
CA ASN A 72 3.84 -5.14 -3.12
C ASN A 72 4.13 -5.89 -1.80
N PHE A 73 3.88 -5.27 -0.65
CA PHE A 73 4.11 -5.95 0.62
C PHE A 73 3.19 -7.14 0.87
N GLU A 74 2.01 -7.19 0.29
CA GLU A 74 0.96 -8.16 0.62
C GLU A 74 0.71 -9.17 -0.50
N SER A 75 1.00 -8.80 -1.76
CA SER A 75 0.67 -9.61 -2.92
C SER A 75 1.59 -9.41 -4.12
N VAL A 76 1.57 -10.37 -5.04
CA VAL A 76 2.13 -10.25 -6.39
C VAL A 76 1.06 -10.61 -7.41
N GLY A 77 1.03 -9.94 -8.56
CA GLY A 77 -0.01 -10.21 -9.52
C GLY A 77 0.06 -9.44 -10.81
N VAL A 78 -0.96 -9.66 -11.63
CA VAL A 78 -1.11 -9.08 -12.96
C VAL A 78 -2.44 -8.35 -13.09
N SER A 79 -2.44 -7.31 -13.90
CA SER A 79 -3.59 -6.51 -14.29
C SER A 79 -3.67 -6.48 -15.81
N VAL A 80 -4.84 -6.76 -16.36
CA VAL A 80 -5.11 -6.67 -17.79
C VAL A 80 -6.36 -5.84 -17.99
N ASP A 81 -6.23 -4.75 -18.74
CA ASP A 81 -7.35 -3.93 -19.15
C ASP A 81 -7.51 -4.03 -20.68
N ALA A 82 -8.72 -4.30 -21.15
CA ALA A 82 -9.00 -4.54 -22.55
C ALA A 82 -10.37 -3.98 -22.96
N LEU A 83 -10.66 -3.98 -24.26
CA LEU A 83 -12.02 -3.76 -24.74
C LEU A 83 -12.93 -4.91 -24.31
N ALA A 84 -14.18 -4.60 -24.00
CA ALA A 84 -15.16 -5.61 -23.55
C ALA A 84 -15.33 -6.78 -24.52
N GLN A 85 -15.20 -6.55 -25.81
CA GLN A 85 -15.26 -7.61 -26.83
C GLN A 85 -14.12 -8.63 -26.74
N ASP A 86 -12.98 -8.23 -26.14
CA ASP A 86 -11.77 -9.06 -25.99
C ASP A 86 -11.67 -9.69 -24.59
N TRP A 87 -12.76 -9.75 -23.83
CA TRP A 87 -12.77 -10.19 -22.44
C TRP A 87 -12.22 -11.61 -22.24
N GLU A 88 -12.53 -12.57 -23.12
CA GLU A 88 -11.99 -13.93 -23.03
C GLU A 88 -10.48 -13.94 -23.17
N LEU A 89 -9.97 -13.20 -24.15
CA LEU A 89 -8.55 -13.06 -24.38
C LEU A 89 -7.84 -12.37 -23.21
N ALA A 90 -8.46 -11.35 -22.61
CA ALA A 90 -7.94 -10.68 -21.43
C ALA A 90 -7.80 -11.63 -20.23
N LEU A 91 -8.77 -12.53 -20.01
CA LEU A 91 -8.70 -13.58 -18.99
C LEU A 91 -7.59 -14.60 -19.29
N GLU A 92 -7.49 -15.05 -20.54
CA GLU A 92 -6.45 -15.98 -20.99
C GLU A 92 -5.05 -15.39 -20.76
N TRP A 93 -4.86 -14.12 -21.11
CA TRP A 93 -3.59 -13.43 -20.91
C TRP A 93 -3.26 -13.25 -19.44
N ALA A 94 -4.23 -12.83 -18.64
CA ALA A 94 -4.00 -12.69 -17.21
C ALA A 94 -3.60 -14.03 -16.56
N ALA A 95 -4.28 -15.12 -16.92
CA ALA A 95 -3.95 -16.46 -16.45
C ALA A 95 -2.57 -16.92 -16.92
N GLU A 96 -2.24 -16.75 -18.21
CA GLU A 96 -0.93 -17.11 -18.76
C GLU A 96 0.20 -16.34 -18.09
N LEU A 97 0.06 -15.00 -17.99
CA LEU A 97 1.07 -14.15 -17.34
C LEU A 97 1.31 -14.54 -15.88
N LEU A 98 0.23 -14.84 -15.13
CA LEU A 98 0.34 -15.23 -13.74
C LEU A 98 0.86 -16.66 -13.57
N LEU A 99 0.40 -17.63 -14.35
CA LEU A 99 0.65 -19.06 -14.08
C LEU A 99 1.81 -19.65 -14.87
N GLU A 100 2.14 -19.08 -16.04
CA GLU A 100 3.11 -19.62 -16.98
C GLU A 100 4.36 -18.73 -17.16
N SER A 101 4.61 -17.78 -16.24
CA SER A 101 5.79 -16.92 -16.29
C SER A 101 7.09 -17.74 -16.36
N ALA A 102 7.99 -17.37 -17.27
CA ALA A 102 9.20 -18.12 -17.58
C ALA A 102 10.45 -17.59 -16.88
N PHE A 103 10.42 -16.40 -16.30
CA PHE A 103 11.52 -15.72 -15.62
C PHE A 103 12.83 -15.70 -16.44
N PRO A 104 12.86 -15.11 -17.66
CA PRO A 104 14.06 -15.10 -18.49
C PRO A 104 15.24 -14.42 -17.79
N GLU A 105 16.45 -14.98 -17.93
CA GLU A 105 17.65 -14.55 -17.18
C GLU A 105 18.03 -13.09 -17.49
N ASP A 106 18.05 -12.71 -18.79
CA ASP A 106 18.38 -11.37 -19.24
C ASP A 106 17.38 -10.33 -18.72
N ARG A 107 16.09 -10.70 -18.64
CA ARG A 107 15.03 -9.83 -18.12
C ARG A 107 15.09 -9.72 -16.60
N CYS A 108 15.33 -10.81 -15.89
CA CYS A 108 15.53 -10.80 -14.46
C CYS A 108 16.67 -9.85 -14.05
N ALA A 109 17.83 -9.99 -14.68
CA ALA A 109 18.97 -9.11 -14.45
C ALA A 109 18.68 -7.64 -14.82
N TRP A 110 17.87 -7.40 -15.83
CA TRP A 110 17.46 -6.05 -16.22
C TRP A 110 16.51 -5.42 -15.19
N ILE A 111 15.46 -6.14 -14.78
CA ILE A 111 14.48 -5.69 -13.76
C ILE A 111 15.19 -5.44 -12.43
N ALA A 112 16.09 -6.33 -12.01
CA ALA A 112 16.85 -6.18 -10.77
C ALA A 112 17.71 -4.91 -10.78
N ARG A 113 18.40 -4.61 -11.89
CA ARG A 113 19.18 -3.37 -12.05
C ARG A 113 18.29 -2.13 -12.05
N GLN A 114 17.12 -2.17 -12.70
CA GLN A 114 16.17 -1.06 -12.65
C GLN A 114 15.66 -0.81 -11.22
N ALA A 115 15.28 -1.87 -10.50
CA ALA A 115 14.84 -1.75 -9.12
C ALA A 115 15.96 -1.21 -8.20
N ALA A 116 17.21 -1.59 -8.44
CA ALA A 116 18.35 -1.06 -7.69
C ALA A 116 18.59 0.44 -7.97
N ALA A 117 18.52 0.86 -9.23
CA ALA A 117 18.65 2.28 -9.59
C ALA A 117 17.47 3.11 -9.06
N GLU A 118 16.26 2.57 -9.07
CA GLU A 118 15.09 3.22 -8.46
C GLU A 118 15.26 3.37 -6.94
N LEU A 119 15.73 2.34 -6.25
CA LEU A 119 16.06 2.40 -4.82
C LEU A 119 17.07 3.49 -4.50
N GLU A 120 18.16 3.58 -5.28
CA GLU A 120 19.19 4.63 -5.13
C GLU A 120 18.57 6.02 -5.32
N SER A 121 17.82 6.23 -6.40
CA SER A 121 17.13 7.50 -6.66
C SER A 121 16.14 7.89 -5.57
N LEU A 122 15.46 6.92 -4.96
CA LEU A 122 14.56 7.15 -3.83
C LEU A 122 15.35 7.47 -2.54
N ALA A 123 16.50 6.83 -2.34
CA ALA A 123 17.37 7.07 -1.18
C ALA A 123 18.00 8.48 -1.19
N ASP A 124 18.16 9.08 -2.38
CA ASP A 124 18.63 10.45 -2.54
C ASP A 124 17.57 11.51 -2.18
N GLN A 125 16.31 11.10 -2.03
CA GLN A 125 15.20 11.97 -1.62
C GLN A 125 15.14 12.09 -0.10
N PRO A 126 15.38 13.26 0.51
CA PRO A 126 15.46 13.42 1.97
C PRO A 126 14.19 13.00 2.70
N GLU A 127 13.03 13.31 2.13
CA GLU A 127 11.73 12.91 2.67
C GLU A 127 11.59 11.39 2.72
N VAL A 128 11.92 10.70 1.61
CA VAL A 128 11.80 9.23 1.49
C VAL A 128 12.77 8.52 2.42
N LYS A 129 14.02 8.98 2.46
CA LYS A 129 15.06 8.44 3.36
C LYS A 129 14.65 8.56 4.81
N THR A 130 14.08 9.71 5.20
CA THR A 130 13.55 9.94 6.56
C THR A 130 12.35 9.06 6.85
N ALA A 131 11.44 8.89 5.88
CA ALA A 131 10.28 7.99 6.02
C ALA A 131 10.72 6.54 6.26
N TRP A 132 11.74 6.05 5.55
CA TRP A 132 12.26 4.69 5.76
C TRP A 132 12.83 4.51 7.17
N GLY A 133 13.56 5.48 7.67
CA GLY A 133 14.04 5.44 9.06
C GLY A 133 12.90 5.45 10.09
N PHE A 134 11.83 6.19 9.81
CA PHE A 134 10.63 6.16 10.64
C PHE A 134 9.92 4.79 10.59
N LEU A 135 9.84 4.16 9.41
CA LEU A 135 9.29 2.81 9.27
C LEU A 135 10.14 1.77 10.00
N ASP A 136 11.46 1.88 9.93
CA ASP A 136 12.37 1.01 10.69
C ASP A 136 12.13 1.10 12.19
N GLN A 137 12.02 2.31 12.73
CA GLN A 137 11.70 2.51 14.14
C GLN A 137 10.37 1.91 14.57
N LEU A 138 9.36 1.92 13.68
CA LEU A 138 8.02 1.40 13.98
C LEU A 138 7.92 -0.11 13.84
N TYR A 139 8.49 -0.67 12.76
CA TYR A 139 8.15 -2.01 12.33
C TYR A 139 9.24 -3.06 12.58
N THR A 140 10.47 -2.71 12.94
CA THR A 140 11.51 -3.70 13.22
C THR A 140 11.03 -4.73 14.27
N PRO A 141 11.20 -6.06 14.06
CA PRO A 141 11.89 -6.75 12.95
C PRO A 141 10.96 -7.12 11.77
N HIS A 142 9.74 -6.63 11.72
CA HIS A 142 8.79 -6.93 10.66
C HIS A 142 9.31 -6.41 9.29
N PRO A 143 9.09 -7.11 8.14
CA PRO A 143 9.58 -6.68 6.82
C PRO A 143 9.15 -5.29 6.37
N ARG A 144 8.05 -4.74 6.88
CA ARG A 144 7.66 -3.34 6.64
C ARG A 144 8.60 -2.29 7.22
N SER A 145 9.62 -2.70 8.00
CA SER A 145 10.67 -1.81 8.51
C SER A 145 11.64 -1.34 7.43
N ARG A 146 11.67 -2.00 6.28
CA ARG A 146 12.56 -1.69 5.16
C ARG A 146 11.79 -1.29 3.90
N PRO A 147 12.45 -0.65 2.91
CA PRO A 147 11.87 -0.45 1.59
C PRO A 147 11.41 -1.78 0.96
N LEU A 148 10.35 -1.75 0.17
CA LEU A 148 9.89 -2.91 -0.61
C LEU A 148 10.97 -3.42 -1.57
N HIS A 149 11.85 -2.54 -2.04
CA HIS A 149 13.00 -2.87 -2.88
C HIS A 149 14.05 -3.73 -2.14
N GLY A 150 14.03 -3.79 -0.81
CA GLY A 150 15.10 -4.41 -0.04
C GLY A 150 16.37 -3.57 -0.02
N SER A 151 17.51 -4.14 -0.46
CA SER A 151 18.79 -3.44 -0.62
C SER A 151 19.34 -3.60 -2.04
N ARG A 152 20.29 -2.75 -2.42
CA ARG A 152 20.99 -2.87 -3.71
C ARG A 152 21.65 -4.25 -3.85
N GLU A 153 22.29 -4.73 -2.80
CA GLU A 153 22.99 -6.02 -2.75
C GLU A 153 22.00 -7.18 -2.95
N SER A 154 20.88 -7.15 -2.22
CA SER A 154 19.86 -8.20 -2.34
C SER A 154 19.24 -8.22 -3.73
N LEU A 155 18.93 -7.05 -4.32
CA LEU A 155 18.36 -6.95 -5.67
C LEU A 155 19.30 -7.51 -6.74
N LEU A 156 20.58 -7.10 -6.72
CA LEU A 156 21.56 -7.53 -7.73
C LEU A 156 22.00 -8.99 -7.57
N ALA A 157 21.74 -9.62 -6.42
CA ALA A 157 21.98 -11.04 -6.18
C ALA A 157 20.81 -11.93 -6.61
N LEU A 158 19.61 -11.37 -6.87
CA LEU A 158 18.45 -12.16 -7.28
C LEU A 158 18.66 -12.86 -8.62
N THR A 159 18.32 -14.14 -8.65
CA THR A 159 18.37 -15.00 -9.83
C THR A 159 16.96 -15.34 -10.34
N PRO A 160 16.83 -15.80 -11.60
CA PRO A 160 15.58 -16.37 -12.10
C PRO A 160 15.04 -17.52 -11.24
N ALA A 161 15.93 -18.34 -10.67
CA ALA A 161 15.55 -19.43 -9.79
C ALA A 161 14.91 -18.93 -8.49
N ASP A 162 15.41 -17.84 -7.92
CA ASP A 162 14.81 -17.22 -6.72
C ASP A 162 13.41 -16.69 -7.03
N CYS A 163 13.23 -15.97 -8.15
CA CYS A 163 11.93 -15.47 -8.57
C CYS A 163 10.94 -16.62 -8.83
N SER A 164 11.37 -17.66 -9.52
CA SER A 164 10.56 -18.85 -9.81
C SER A 164 10.16 -19.59 -8.51
N ALA A 165 11.08 -19.75 -7.58
CA ALA A 165 10.82 -20.39 -6.28
C ALA A 165 9.83 -19.57 -5.44
N PHE A 166 9.98 -18.25 -5.39
CA PHE A 166 9.02 -17.36 -4.72
C PHE A 166 7.65 -17.48 -5.35
N HIS A 167 7.55 -17.38 -6.68
CA HIS A 167 6.30 -17.46 -7.41
C HIS A 167 5.60 -18.82 -7.20
N HIS A 168 6.34 -19.92 -7.28
CA HIS A 168 5.80 -21.26 -7.03
C HIS A 168 5.21 -21.37 -5.62
N ARG A 169 5.90 -20.84 -4.62
CA ARG A 169 5.44 -20.81 -3.23
C ARG A 169 4.29 -19.83 -3.01
N ALA A 170 4.28 -18.69 -3.69
CA ALA A 170 3.19 -17.73 -3.64
C ALA A 170 1.86 -18.32 -4.12
N ARG A 171 1.89 -19.24 -5.10
CA ARG A 171 0.71 -19.97 -5.58
C ARG A 171 0.09 -20.92 -4.55
N ALA A 172 0.76 -21.22 -3.45
CA ALA A 172 0.17 -21.95 -2.33
C ALA A 172 -0.70 -21.08 -1.41
N HIS A 173 -0.64 -19.76 -1.59
CA HIS A 173 -1.51 -18.80 -0.90
C HIS A 173 -2.82 -18.56 -1.66
N ARG A 174 -3.65 -17.65 -1.14
CA ARG A 174 -4.93 -17.29 -1.77
C ARG A 174 -4.69 -16.63 -3.12
N LEU A 175 -5.37 -17.12 -4.15
CA LEU A 175 -5.48 -16.46 -5.45
C LEU A 175 -6.78 -15.66 -5.48
N LEU A 176 -6.65 -14.36 -5.66
CA LEU A 176 -7.74 -13.41 -5.80
C LEU A 176 -7.90 -13.06 -7.27
N ALA A 177 -9.08 -13.32 -7.82
CA ALA A 177 -9.43 -12.98 -9.19
C ALA A 177 -10.61 -12.01 -9.20
N ALA A 178 -10.39 -10.79 -9.64
CA ALA A 178 -11.41 -9.78 -9.78
C ALA A 178 -11.55 -9.33 -11.23
N VAL A 179 -12.79 -9.27 -11.72
CA VAL A 179 -13.10 -8.80 -13.08
C VAL A 179 -14.27 -7.82 -13.00
N ALA A 180 -14.11 -6.66 -13.60
CA ALA A 180 -15.17 -5.68 -13.71
C ALA A 180 -15.26 -5.09 -15.11
N GLY A 181 -16.46 -4.73 -15.55
CA GLY A 181 -16.66 -4.11 -16.86
C GLY A 181 -18.00 -4.46 -17.50
N VAL A 182 -18.11 -4.18 -18.79
CA VAL A 182 -19.27 -4.56 -19.61
C VAL A 182 -19.12 -6.03 -20.00
N LEU A 183 -19.75 -6.92 -19.25
CA LEU A 183 -19.55 -8.37 -19.37
C LEU A 183 -20.78 -9.16 -18.91
N ASP A 184 -20.80 -10.44 -19.26
CA ASP A 184 -21.67 -11.46 -18.67
C ASP A 184 -20.93 -12.10 -17.48
N GLU A 185 -21.47 -11.91 -16.28
CA GLU A 185 -20.79 -12.35 -15.06
C GLU A 185 -20.65 -13.87 -14.95
N ASP A 186 -21.65 -14.62 -15.40
CA ASP A 186 -21.64 -16.09 -15.31
C ASP A 186 -20.67 -16.70 -16.30
N ALA A 187 -20.63 -16.17 -17.54
CA ALA A 187 -19.65 -16.57 -18.55
C ALA A 187 -18.21 -16.30 -18.08
N VAL A 188 -17.96 -15.13 -17.50
CA VAL A 188 -16.64 -14.78 -16.95
C VAL A 188 -16.27 -15.69 -15.78
N ARG A 189 -17.17 -15.95 -14.82
CA ARG A 189 -16.90 -16.86 -13.69
C ARG A 189 -16.57 -18.27 -14.17
N GLU A 190 -17.32 -18.79 -15.14
CA GLU A 190 -17.05 -20.12 -15.69
C GLU A 190 -15.70 -20.18 -16.39
N ARG A 191 -15.36 -19.16 -17.19
CA ARG A 191 -14.07 -19.09 -17.86
C ARG A 191 -12.90 -18.99 -16.89
N LEU A 192 -13.03 -18.20 -15.83
CA LEU A 192 -12.03 -18.11 -14.76
C LEU A 192 -11.82 -19.45 -14.06
N ARG A 193 -12.89 -20.20 -13.72
CA ARG A 193 -12.76 -21.53 -13.12
C ARG A 193 -11.95 -22.48 -13.99
N GLN A 194 -12.20 -22.47 -15.29
CA GLN A 194 -11.44 -23.29 -16.24
C GLN A 194 -9.97 -22.89 -16.30
N LEU A 195 -9.67 -21.58 -16.47
CA LEU A 195 -8.31 -21.07 -16.58
C LEU A 195 -7.49 -21.24 -15.31
N LEU A 196 -8.13 -21.14 -14.15
CA LEU A 196 -7.45 -21.18 -12.86
C LEU A 196 -7.55 -22.55 -12.15
N SER A 197 -8.07 -23.58 -12.81
CA SER A 197 -8.24 -24.92 -12.23
C SER A 197 -6.93 -25.55 -11.72
N GLU A 198 -5.80 -25.22 -12.34
CA GLU A 198 -4.46 -25.70 -12.00
C GLU A 198 -3.58 -24.62 -11.34
N ALA A 199 -4.20 -23.56 -10.79
CA ALA A 199 -3.45 -22.45 -10.21
C ALA A 199 -2.72 -22.81 -8.90
N ALA A 200 -3.33 -23.67 -8.09
CA ALA A 200 -2.75 -24.11 -6.81
C ALA A 200 -1.52 -24.98 -7.00
N THR A 201 -0.61 -24.94 -6.04
CA THR A 201 0.59 -25.81 -5.96
C THR A 201 0.56 -26.60 -4.67
N ASP A 202 1.41 -27.61 -4.60
CA ASP A 202 1.68 -28.41 -3.39
C ASP A 202 2.79 -27.79 -2.50
N ALA A 203 3.26 -26.60 -2.84
CA ALA A 203 4.27 -25.90 -2.07
C ALA A 203 3.75 -25.53 -0.67
N GLU A 204 4.65 -25.49 0.30
CA GLU A 204 4.35 -24.98 1.63
C GLU A 204 4.20 -23.45 1.58
N PRO A 205 3.10 -22.88 2.10
CA PRO A 205 2.93 -21.42 2.14
C PRO A 205 4.02 -20.76 2.99
N PHE A 206 4.25 -19.47 2.73
CA PHE A 206 5.18 -18.68 3.55
C PHE A 206 4.65 -18.55 4.98
N PRO A 207 5.55 -18.54 5.99
CA PRO A 207 5.13 -18.29 7.37
C PRO A 207 4.65 -16.83 7.54
N GLU A 208 3.86 -16.60 8.57
CA GLU A 208 3.54 -15.24 8.99
C GLU A 208 4.81 -14.48 9.41
N PRO A 209 4.91 -13.17 9.07
CA PRO A 209 6.06 -12.37 9.46
C PRO A 209 6.13 -12.19 10.98
N PRO A 210 7.32 -11.89 11.52
CA PRO A 210 7.46 -11.56 12.94
C PRO A 210 6.65 -10.32 13.29
N ALA A 211 6.04 -10.31 14.49
CA ALA A 211 5.33 -9.12 14.95
C ALA A 211 6.30 -7.93 15.13
N PRO A 212 5.88 -6.71 14.76
CA PRO A 212 6.70 -5.52 15.00
C PRO A 212 6.84 -5.24 16.50
N VAL A 213 8.08 -5.00 16.94
CA VAL A 213 8.43 -4.62 18.30
C VAL A 213 8.76 -3.14 18.37
N GLY A 214 9.32 -2.61 17.29
CA GLY A 214 9.82 -1.25 17.17
C GLY A 214 11.20 -1.07 17.82
N ALA A 215 11.81 0.07 17.55
CA ALA A 215 13.14 0.43 18.05
C ALA A 215 13.11 1.70 18.91
N ALA A 216 14.15 2.52 18.87
CA ALA A 216 14.30 3.76 19.62
C ALA A 216 13.13 4.74 19.44
N ARG A 217 12.89 5.60 20.43
CA ARG A 217 11.80 6.59 20.37
C ARG A 217 12.10 7.77 19.46
N ARG A 218 13.37 8.15 19.34
CA ARG A 218 13.82 9.28 18.51
C ARG A 218 15.05 8.88 17.69
N GLY A 219 15.04 9.20 16.40
CA GLY A 219 16.15 9.01 15.49
C GLY A 219 16.42 10.27 14.67
N VAL A 220 17.68 10.46 14.28
CA VAL A 220 18.13 11.51 13.37
C VAL A 220 18.82 10.84 12.18
N ILE A 221 18.46 11.26 10.98
CA ILE A 221 18.99 10.75 9.72
C ILE A 221 19.64 11.91 8.97
N GLY A 222 20.90 11.74 8.58
CA GLY A 222 21.57 12.68 7.70
C GLY A 222 20.99 12.64 6.29
N THR A 223 20.68 13.80 5.74
CA THR A 223 20.14 13.95 4.40
C THR A 223 20.98 14.95 3.61
N GLU A 224 20.89 14.87 2.28
CA GLU A 224 21.59 15.81 1.38
C GLU A 224 20.83 17.13 1.18
N ALA A 225 19.69 17.32 1.84
CA ALA A 225 18.96 18.59 1.82
C ALA A 225 19.81 19.70 2.43
N GLU A 226 19.86 20.89 1.82
CA GLU A 226 20.66 22.00 2.33
C GLU A 226 19.90 22.83 3.37
N ASP A 227 18.62 23.13 3.16
CA ASP A 227 17.86 24.10 3.93
C ASP A 227 16.56 23.55 4.58
N GLN A 228 16.27 22.26 4.41
CA GLN A 228 15.01 21.67 4.86
C GLN A 228 15.23 20.44 5.73
N ALA A 229 14.49 20.38 6.84
CA ALA A 229 14.38 19.20 7.68
C ALA A 229 13.04 18.51 7.48
N HIS A 230 13.04 17.18 7.57
CA HIS A 230 11.87 16.33 7.42
C HIS A 230 11.56 15.65 8.74
N LEU A 231 10.39 15.93 9.29
CA LEU A 231 9.95 15.41 10.58
C LEU A 231 8.81 14.40 10.38
N TYR A 232 9.00 13.19 10.90
CA TYR A 232 7.97 12.16 11.03
C TYR A 232 7.69 11.88 12.50
N VAL A 233 6.41 11.96 12.90
CA VAL A 233 5.95 11.70 14.28
C VAL A 233 4.78 10.74 14.23
N GLY A 234 4.80 9.68 15.04
CA GLY A 234 3.66 8.76 15.08
C GLY A 234 3.92 7.45 15.81
N HIS A 235 2.99 6.54 15.66
CA HIS A 235 3.04 5.20 16.28
C HIS A 235 2.16 4.22 15.47
N MET A 236 2.25 2.92 15.74
CA MET A 236 1.40 1.92 15.10
C MET A 236 -0.05 2.01 15.57
N THR A 237 -1.00 1.76 14.63
CA THR A 237 -2.44 1.74 14.94
C THR A 237 -3.06 0.36 14.64
N VAL A 238 -4.02 0.28 13.74
CA VAL A 238 -4.85 -0.90 13.51
C VAL A 238 -4.70 -1.47 12.09
N PRO A 239 -4.97 -2.76 11.86
CA PRO A 239 -5.08 -3.30 10.52
C PRO A 239 -6.35 -2.82 9.81
N ARG A 240 -6.44 -3.01 8.48
CA ARG A 240 -7.52 -2.51 7.62
C ARG A 240 -8.92 -2.99 8.03
N ARG A 241 -9.06 -4.22 8.51
CA ARG A 241 -10.35 -4.81 8.89
C ARG A 241 -10.78 -4.54 10.35
N HIS A 242 -10.05 -3.67 11.08
CA HIS A 242 -10.40 -3.36 12.46
C HIS A 242 -11.75 -2.62 12.54
N PRO A 243 -12.65 -2.92 13.49
CA PRO A 243 -13.96 -2.28 13.59
C PRO A 243 -13.88 -0.76 13.79
N ASP A 244 -12.83 -0.24 14.44
CA ASP A 244 -12.61 1.20 14.63
C ASP A 244 -11.97 1.88 13.42
N TYR A 245 -11.75 1.16 12.31
CA TYR A 245 -11.04 1.72 11.16
C TYR A 245 -11.74 2.96 10.58
N ALA A 246 -13.06 2.92 10.39
CA ALA A 246 -13.83 4.05 9.87
C ALA A 246 -13.77 5.29 10.79
N ALA A 247 -13.84 5.09 12.10
CA ALA A 247 -13.70 6.19 13.07
C ALA A 247 -12.29 6.81 13.04
N LEU A 248 -11.27 5.98 12.87
CA LEU A 248 -9.89 6.44 12.68
C LEU A 248 -9.69 7.16 11.33
N GLU A 249 -10.37 6.77 10.25
CA GLU A 249 -10.32 7.53 8.99
C GLU A 249 -10.94 8.93 9.16
N VAL A 250 -12.06 9.05 9.88
CA VAL A 250 -12.65 10.36 10.22
C VAL A 250 -11.66 11.17 11.03
N LEU A 251 -11.05 10.59 12.05
CA LEU A 251 -10.01 11.24 12.86
C LEU A 251 -8.79 11.67 12.02
N ALA A 252 -8.41 10.90 10.99
CA ALA A 252 -7.33 11.28 10.08
C ALA A 252 -7.62 12.60 9.37
N VAL A 253 -8.86 12.77 8.89
CA VAL A 253 -9.28 14.02 8.22
C VAL A 253 -9.24 15.19 9.21
N ILE A 254 -9.73 15.01 10.43
CA ILE A 254 -9.70 16.02 11.50
C ILE A 254 -8.25 16.43 11.83
N LEU A 255 -7.32 15.46 11.89
CA LEU A 255 -5.93 15.75 12.16
C LEU A 255 -5.18 16.38 10.98
N GLY A 256 -5.54 16.05 9.72
CA GLY A 256 -4.88 16.68 8.59
C GLY A 256 -4.69 15.83 7.33
N SER A 257 -5.50 14.77 7.11
CA SER A 257 -5.47 14.00 5.85
C SER A 257 -6.47 14.50 4.80
N GLY A 258 -7.13 15.62 5.05
CA GLY A 258 -8.10 16.22 4.15
C GLY A 258 -7.50 16.75 2.84
N ALA A 259 -8.16 17.75 2.22
CA ALA A 259 -7.72 18.34 0.94
C ALA A 259 -6.38 19.14 1.03
N GLY A 260 -5.53 18.83 1.98
CA GLY A 260 -4.15 19.34 2.10
C GLY A 260 -4.00 20.66 2.85
N LEU A 261 -5.10 21.35 3.19
CA LEU A 261 -5.05 22.64 3.87
C LEU A 261 -5.89 22.70 5.16
N THR A 262 -6.74 21.71 5.38
CA THR A 262 -7.64 21.65 6.53
C THR A 262 -7.17 20.58 7.51
N GLY A 263 -7.54 20.74 8.77
CA GLY A 263 -7.18 19.84 9.86
C GLY A 263 -6.30 20.51 10.91
N ARG A 264 -6.29 19.98 12.12
CA ARG A 264 -5.66 20.61 13.30
C ARG A 264 -4.16 20.82 13.15
N ILE A 265 -3.45 19.82 12.59
CA ILE A 265 -1.98 19.90 12.43
C ILE A 265 -1.58 20.90 11.34
N PRO A 266 -2.10 20.87 10.10
CA PRO A 266 -1.83 21.92 9.13
C PRO A 266 -2.22 23.31 9.59
N ALA A 267 -3.41 23.48 10.19
CA ALA A 267 -3.88 24.77 10.69
C ALA A 267 -2.92 25.36 11.77
N ARG A 268 -2.41 24.52 12.67
CA ARG A 268 -1.46 24.97 13.66
C ARG A 268 -0.07 25.25 13.08
N ILE A 269 0.50 24.25 12.41
CA ILE A 269 1.91 24.27 11.99
C ILE A 269 2.13 25.27 10.84
N ARG A 270 1.20 25.32 9.87
CA ARG A 270 1.33 26.17 8.69
C ARG A 270 0.71 27.55 8.88
N GLU A 271 -0.57 27.59 9.28
CA GLU A 271 -1.32 28.85 9.26
C GLU A 271 -1.04 29.72 10.49
N LYS A 272 -1.04 29.11 11.68
CA LYS A 272 -0.89 29.85 12.92
C LYS A 272 0.57 30.13 13.31
N GLU A 273 1.42 29.12 13.16
CA GLU A 273 2.83 29.22 13.60
C GLU A 273 3.80 29.49 12.45
N GLY A 274 3.40 29.31 11.20
CA GLY A 274 4.22 29.58 10.02
C GLY A 274 5.49 28.74 9.91
N LEU A 275 5.50 27.53 10.49
CA LEU A 275 6.68 26.70 10.62
C LEU A 275 6.98 25.89 9.36
N ALA A 276 5.97 25.58 8.54
CA ALA A 276 6.10 24.70 7.39
C ALA A 276 5.11 25.04 6.28
N TYR A 277 5.53 24.79 5.04
CA TYR A 277 4.61 24.82 3.90
C TYR A 277 3.82 23.51 3.77
N THR A 278 4.47 22.38 4.06
CA THR A 278 3.86 21.05 4.00
C THR A 278 3.74 20.44 5.38
N ALA A 279 2.50 20.16 5.78
CA ALA A 279 2.18 19.42 6.99
C ALA A 279 0.92 18.58 6.72
N TYR A 280 0.93 17.31 7.11
CA TYR A 280 -0.24 16.43 7.05
C TYR A 280 -0.21 15.38 8.16
N ALA A 281 -1.34 14.75 8.42
CA ALA A 281 -1.41 13.60 9.32
C ALA A 281 -2.38 12.54 8.79
N GLN A 282 -2.08 11.28 9.08
CA GLN A 282 -2.93 10.13 8.80
C GLN A 282 -2.94 9.21 10.02
N THR A 283 -4.05 8.55 10.30
CA THR A 283 -4.19 7.67 11.48
C THR A 283 -4.15 6.19 11.13
N VAL A 284 -4.35 5.85 9.87
CA VAL A 284 -4.40 4.47 9.36
C VAL A 284 -3.48 4.26 8.14
N ALA A 285 -2.42 5.07 8.05
CA ALA A 285 -1.47 4.98 6.95
C ALA A 285 -0.85 3.58 6.84
N GLY A 286 -0.93 2.97 5.64
CA GLY A 286 -0.41 1.64 5.38
C GLY A 286 -1.11 0.51 6.15
N SER A 287 -2.32 0.73 6.67
CA SER A 287 -3.14 -0.35 7.19
C SER A 287 -3.50 -1.32 6.08
N GLY A 288 -3.23 -2.58 6.31
CA GLY A 288 -3.52 -3.69 5.41
C GLY A 288 -3.78 -4.95 6.21
N LEU A 289 -3.19 -6.07 5.82
CA LEU A 289 -3.18 -7.30 6.64
C LEU A 289 -2.51 -7.04 8.00
N ASP A 290 -1.44 -6.25 7.97
CA ASP A 290 -0.72 -5.81 9.15
C ASP A 290 -1.26 -4.48 9.68
N ARG A 291 -0.82 -4.13 10.91
CA ARG A 291 -1.15 -2.86 11.54
C ARG A 291 -0.60 -1.68 10.72
N GLY A 292 -1.45 -0.69 10.51
CA GLY A 292 -1.04 0.61 10.01
C GLY A 292 -0.45 1.50 11.10
N ARG A 293 -0.38 2.78 10.81
CA ARG A 293 0.22 3.79 11.71
C ARG A 293 -0.53 5.12 11.69
N LEU A 294 -0.53 5.77 12.83
CA LEU A 294 -0.66 7.21 12.89
C LEU A 294 0.69 7.78 12.45
N VAL A 295 0.67 8.71 11.54
CA VAL A 295 1.86 9.45 11.10
C VAL A 295 1.48 10.90 10.83
N ALA A 296 2.24 11.82 11.42
CA ALA A 296 2.28 13.23 11.02
C ALA A 296 3.62 13.52 10.37
N TYR A 297 3.59 14.24 9.27
CA TYR A 297 4.75 14.70 8.53
C TYR A 297 4.78 16.22 8.46
N VAL A 298 5.96 16.78 8.63
CA VAL A 298 6.21 18.21 8.52
C VAL A 298 7.55 18.44 7.81
N ALA A 299 7.53 19.25 6.74
CA ALA A 299 8.73 19.78 6.12
C ALA A 299 8.99 21.20 6.62
N THR A 300 10.04 21.40 7.38
CA THR A 300 10.32 22.66 8.10
C THR A 300 11.80 23.06 8.00
N SER A 301 12.19 24.23 8.51
CA SER A 301 13.60 24.57 8.61
C SER A 301 14.28 23.81 9.75
N PRO A 302 15.59 23.52 9.66
CA PRO A 302 16.33 22.89 10.76
C PRO A 302 16.20 23.62 12.11
N ALA A 303 16.10 24.95 12.07
CA ALA A 303 15.98 25.77 13.28
C ALA A 303 14.62 25.64 14.00
N THR A 304 13.57 25.20 13.29
CA THR A 304 12.19 25.14 13.81
C THR A 304 11.67 23.71 14.05
N VAL A 305 12.51 22.69 13.81
CA VAL A 305 12.13 21.26 13.97
C VAL A 305 11.55 20.97 15.35
N GLU A 306 12.21 21.40 16.43
CA GLU A 306 11.76 21.12 17.79
C GLU A 306 10.41 21.80 18.12
N GLN A 307 10.16 22.99 17.55
CA GLN A 307 8.87 23.67 17.70
C GLN A 307 7.79 22.92 16.94
N ALA A 308 8.06 22.48 15.71
CA ALA A 308 7.15 21.69 14.91
C ALA A 308 6.84 20.33 15.57
N GLU A 309 7.86 19.64 16.09
CA GLU A 309 7.72 18.38 16.85
C GLU A 309 6.77 18.56 18.04
N ARG A 310 6.99 19.60 18.87
CA ARG A 310 6.11 19.91 20.00
C ARG A 310 4.68 20.21 19.55
N GLY A 311 4.51 21.04 18.50
CA GLY A 311 3.20 21.40 17.98
C GLY A 311 2.40 20.18 17.49
N VAL A 312 3.05 19.27 16.78
CA VAL A 312 2.43 18.01 16.32
C VAL A 312 2.07 17.11 17.50
N ALA A 313 2.99 16.91 18.44
CA ALA A 313 2.74 16.03 19.59
C ALA A 313 1.62 16.55 20.49
N GLU A 314 1.54 17.85 20.68
CA GLU A 314 0.47 18.49 21.44
C GLU A 314 -0.91 18.36 20.76
N GLU A 315 -1.01 18.52 19.42
CA GLU A 315 -2.28 18.32 18.73
C GLU A 315 -2.73 16.84 18.78
N ILE A 316 -1.81 15.88 18.66
CA ILE A 316 -2.11 14.46 18.86
C ILE A 316 -2.57 14.19 20.30
N ALA A 317 -1.96 14.80 21.30
CA ALA A 317 -2.36 14.63 22.70
C ALA A 317 -3.72 15.28 22.98
N ARG A 318 -4.00 16.46 22.41
CA ARG A 318 -5.26 17.17 22.58
C ARG A 318 -6.47 16.40 22.07
N VAL A 319 -6.34 15.69 20.97
CA VAL A 319 -7.42 14.82 20.45
C VAL A 319 -7.85 13.77 21.50
N VAL A 320 -6.91 13.25 22.27
CA VAL A 320 -7.21 12.25 23.32
C VAL A 320 -7.74 12.91 24.59
N ALA A 321 -7.20 14.08 24.96
CA ALA A 321 -7.53 14.78 26.22
C ALA A 321 -8.84 15.56 26.10
N ASP A 322 -8.98 16.34 25.05
CA ASP A 322 -10.07 17.31 24.88
C ASP A 322 -11.18 16.79 23.94
N GLY A 323 -10.88 15.71 23.18
CA GLY A 323 -11.82 15.16 22.17
C GLY A 323 -11.82 15.97 20.87
N VAL A 324 -12.93 15.82 20.13
CA VAL A 324 -13.20 16.47 18.84
C VAL A 324 -14.51 17.25 18.89
N GLU A 325 -14.65 18.27 18.04
CA GLU A 325 -15.90 19.00 17.89
C GLU A 325 -16.87 18.27 16.96
N GLU A 326 -18.18 18.40 17.19
CA GLU A 326 -19.20 17.78 16.31
C GLU A 326 -19.07 18.26 14.87
N ALA A 327 -18.81 19.55 14.67
CA ALA A 327 -18.61 20.13 13.35
C ALA A 327 -17.42 19.52 12.61
N GLU A 328 -16.30 19.23 13.30
CA GLU A 328 -15.13 18.56 12.70
C GLU A 328 -15.49 17.16 12.21
N VAL A 329 -16.30 16.42 12.97
CA VAL A 329 -16.75 15.07 12.60
C VAL A 329 -17.67 15.12 11.38
N GLU A 330 -18.62 16.06 11.35
CA GLU A 330 -19.54 16.25 10.23
C GLU A 330 -18.81 16.62 8.94
N GLU A 331 -17.87 17.56 9.00
CA GLU A 331 -17.04 17.99 7.86
C GLU A 331 -16.13 16.84 7.36
N ALA A 332 -15.46 16.14 8.26
CA ALA A 332 -14.60 15.01 7.91
C ALA A 332 -15.38 13.86 7.26
N ARG A 333 -16.54 13.55 7.81
CA ARG A 333 -17.44 12.53 7.28
C ARG A 333 -17.99 12.91 5.90
N ALA A 334 -18.42 14.17 5.73
CA ALA A 334 -18.88 14.69 4.44
C ALA A 334 -17.78 14.64 3.39
N TYR A 335 -16.53 14.96 3.75
CA TYR A 335 -15.38 14.86 2.88
C TYR A 335 -15.13 13.40 2.42
N LEU A 336 -15.12 12.44 3.35
CA LEU A 336 -14.92 11.03 3.02
C LEU A 336 -16.03 10.49 2.13
N LEU A 337 -17.30 10.78 2.46
CA LEU A 337 -18.46 10.39 1.68
C LEU A 337 -18.44 11.00 0.27
N GLY A 338 -18.04 12.26 0.16
CA GLY A 338 -17.92 12.95 -1.14
C GLY A 338 -16.86 12.33 -2.07
N ARG A 339 -15.84 11.66 -1.52
CA ARG A 339 -14.80 11.00 -2.30
C ARG A 339 -15.14 9.57 -2.74
N GLU A 340 -16.05 8.90 -2.06
CA GLU A 340 -16.36 7.50 -2.34
C GLU A 340 -16.84 7.21 -3.78
N PRO A 341 -17.69 8.06 -4.42
CA PRO A 341 -18.08 7.84 -5.81
C PRO A 341 -16.88 7.80 -6.78
N PHE A 342 -15.88 8.66 -6.57
CA PHE A 342 -14.68 8.73 -7.44
C PHE A 342 -13.80 7.49 -7.39
N ARG A 343 -14.00 6.60 -6.42
CA ARG A 343 -13.33 5.31 -6.34
C ARG A 343 -14.03 4.21 -7.16
N ARG A 344 -15.18 4.51 -7.75
CA ARG A 344 -16.09 3.56 -8.40
C ARG A 344 -16.57 4.00 -9.79
N GLU A 345 -15.84 4.90 -10.42
CA GLU A 345 -16.24 5.46 -11.73
C GLU A 345 -15.92 4.53 -12.91
N THR A 346 -14.87 3.74 -12.81
CA THR A 346 -14.36 2.97 -13.92
C THR A 346 -14.29 1.47 -13.60
N ALA A 347 -14.31 0.64 -14.65
CA ALA A 347 -14.11 -0.80 -14.51
C ALA A 347 -12.80 -1.15 -13.78
N ARG A 348 -11.72 -0.39 -14.05
CA ARG A 348 -10.43 -0.54 -13.37
C ARG A 348 -10.56 -0.34 -11.87
N GLN A 349 -11.15 0.77 -11.44
CA GLN A 349 -11.35 1.07 -10.02
C GLN A 349 -12.22 0.02 -9.33
N TRP A 350 -13.27 -0.48 -10.01
CA TRP A 350 -14.06 -1.58 -9.47
C TRP A 350 -13.26 -2.86 -9.30
N ALA A 351 -12.46 -3.25 -10.29
CA ALA A 351 -11.63 -4.44 -10.19
C ALA A 351 -10.61 -4.32 -9.03
N ASP A 352 -9.99 -3.14 -8.87
CA ASP A 352 -9.05 -2.86 -7.78
C ASP A 352 -9.74 -2.92 -6.41
N LEU A 353 -10.95 -2.36 -6.26
CA LEU A 353 -11.75 -2.44 -5.03
C LEU A 353 -12.16 -3.87 -4.68
N LEU A 354 -12.53 -4.68 -5.69
CA LEU A 354 -12.89 -6.08 -5.47
C LEU A 354 -11.70 -6.89 -4.95
N VAL A 355 -10.48 -6.62 -5.45
CA VAL A 355 -9.25 -7.23 -4.91
C VAL A 355 -8.99 -6.76 -3.49
N GLU A 356 -8.98 -5.44 -3.26
CA GLU A 356 -8.74 -4.84 -1.92
C GLU A 356 -9.67 -5.45 -0.87
N ALA A 357 -10.94 -5.62 -1.21
CA ALA A 357 -11.90 -6.20 -0.29
C ALA A 357 -11.59 -7.62 0.11
N GLU A 358 -11.29 -8.45 -0.87
CA GLU A 358 -10.94 -9.84 -0.60
C GLU A 358 -9.59 -9.97 0.10
N GLU A 359 -8.62 -9.13 -0.28
CA GLU A 359 -7.31 -9.12 0.35
C GLU A 359 -7.42 -8.84 1.85
N TYR A 360 -8.23 -7.85 2.22
CA TYR A 360 -8.36 -7.43 3.62
C TYR A 360 -9.58 -8.01 4.34
N GLY A 361 -10.43 -8.77 3.66
CA GLY A 361 -11.65 -9.33 4.24
C GLY A 361 -12.64 -8.25 4.69
N ILE A 362 -12.77 -7.19 3.89
CA ILE A 362 -13.70 -6.09 4.13
C ILE A 362 -14.86 -6.15 3.14
N PRO A 363 -16.05 -5.66 3.50
CA PRO A 363 -17.17 -5.56 2.56
C PRO A 363 -16.84 -4.60 1.42
N VAL A 364 -17.12 -5.02 0.17
CA VAL A 364 -16.79 -4.18 -0.98
C VAL A 364 -18.00 -3.70 -1.76
N ASP A 365 -19.04 -4.52 -1.72
CA ASP A 365 -19.98 -4.54 -2.83
C ASP A 365 -20.99 -3.40 -2.82
N ASP A 366 -21.06 -2.63 -1.75
CA ASP A 366 -22.10 -1.64 -1.66
C ASP A 366 -21.57 -0.28 -1.21
N PHE A 367 -21.65 0.69 -2.13
CA PHE A 367 -21.53 2.10 -1.75
C PHE A 367 -22.47 2.44 -0.58
N ALA A 368 -23.67 1.83 -0.54
CA ALA A 368 -24.61 2.01 0.55
C ALA A 368 -24.06 1.47 1.87
N GLN A 369 -23.39 0.33 1.88
CA GLN A 369 -22.77 -0.20 3.10
C GLN A 369 -21.63 0.69 3.59
N ARG A 370 -20.69 1.07 2.69
CA ARG A 370 -19.62 1.98 3.04
C ARG A 370 -20.12 3.34 3.51
N LYS A 371 -21.17 3.85 2.83
CA LYS A 371 -21.87 5.05 3.24
C LYS A 371 -22.46 4.89 4.65
N ALA A 372 -23.18 3.79 4.91
CA ALA A 372 -23.75 3.52 6.21
C ALA A 372 -22.69 3.40 7.32
N GLU A 373 -21.55 2.76 7.04
CA GLU A 373 -20.42 2.71 7.98
C GLU A 373 -19.92 4.10 8.35
N LEU A 374 -19.70 4.97 7.36
CA LEU A 374 -19.23 6.34 7.61
C LEU A 374 -20.30 7.21 8.28
N GLU A 375 -21.57 7.07 7.89
CA GLU A 375 -22.69 7.79 8.50
C GLU A 375 -22.92 7.39 9.97
N ALA A 376 -22.59 6.15 10.34
CA ALA A 376 -22.67 5.66 11.70
C ALA A 376 -21.54 6.16 12.62
N VAL A 377 -20.48 6.75 12.05
CA VAL A 377 -19.40 7.35 12.84
C VAL A 377 -19.85 8.68 13.41
N ASP A 378 -20.20 8.71 14.68
CA ASP A 378 -20.49 9.92 15.44
C ASP A 378 -19.26 10.40 16.23
N ARG A 379 -19.39 11.52 16.92
CA ARG A 379 -18.37 12.09 17.79
C ARG A 379 -17.89 11.10 18.84
N THR A 380 -18.80 10.37 19.47
CA THR A 380 -18.47 9.40 20.51
C THR A 380 -17.59 8.28 19.97
N ALA A 381 -17.92 7.75 18.78
CA ALA A 381 -17.13 6.73 18.12
C ALA A 381 -15.70 7.20 17.80
N VAL A 382 -15.55 8.45 17.31
CA VAL A 382 -14.22 9.04 17.03
C VAL A 382 -13.41 9.20 18.32
N GLU A 383 -14.03 9.76 19.38
CA GLU A 383 -13.34 9.97 20.68
C GLU A 383 -12.95 8.64 21.35
N GLU A 384 -13.80 7.63 21.28
CA GLU A 384 -13.49 6.30 21.81
C GLU A 384 -12.38 5.61 21.01
N ALA A 385 -12.40 5.72 19.68
CA ALA A 385 -11.33 5.21 18.83
C ALA A 385 -10.01 5.95 19.10
N ALA A 386 -10.05 7.28 19.28
CA ALA A 386 -8.89 8.06 19.68
C ALA A 386 -8.32 7.58 21.02
N ARG A 387 -9.13 7.45 22.07
CA ARG A 387 -8.70 6.96 23.39
C ARG A 387 -8.12 5.55 23.34
N ARG A 388 -8.64 4.67 22.49
CA ARG A 388 -8.17 3.28 22.34
C ARG A 388 -6.88 3.16 21.54
N HIS A 389 -6.73 3.96 20.50
CA HIS A 389 -5.70 3.72 19.47
C HIS A 389 -4.68 4.85 19.31
N VAL A 390 -4.95 6.07 19.78
CA VAL A 390 -3.95 7.15 19.80
C VAL A 390 -3.17 7.09 21.12
N ARG A 391 -1.85 6.96 21.02
CA ARG A 391 -0.93 6.74 22.14
C ARG A 391 0.12 7.85 22.20
N PRO A 392 -0.17 9.03 22.76
CA PRO A 392 0.80 10.14 22.81
C PRO A 392 2.11 9.75 23.51
N ALA A 393 2.07 8.87 24.52
CA ALA A 393 3.25 8.37 25.22
C ALA A 393 4.13 7.39 24.40
N GLU A 394 3.59 6.84 23.30
CA GLU A 394 4.29 5.89 22.43
C GLU A 394 4.78 6.53 21.13
N LEU A 395 4.65 7.84 20.98
CA LEU A 395 5.12 8.55 19.79
C LEU A 395 6.60 8.30 19.56
N ARG A 396 6.91 7.98 18.32
CA ARG A 396 8.26 7.88 17.78
C ARG A 396 8.49 9.04 16.85
N VAL A 397 9.71 9.52 16.83
CA VAL A 397 10.12 10.70 16.07
C VAL A 397 11.32 10.35 15.22
N THR A 398 11.24 10.64 13.94
CA THR A 398 12.39 10.57 13.04
C THR A 398 12.56 11.92 12.36
N VAL A 399 13.78 12.44 12.42
CA VAL A 399 14.14 13.73 11.84
C VAL A 399 15.21 13.51 10.78
N GLY A 400 14.91 13.86 9.54
CA GLY A 400 15.91 14.04 8.49
C GLY A 400 16.51 15.44 8.57
N MET A 401 17.81 15.52 8.83
CA MET A 401 18.52 16.78 8.99
C MET A 401 19.57 16.96 7.89
N PRO A 402 19.81 18.19 7.41
CA PRO A 402 20.93 18.48 6.55
C PRO A 402 22.27 18.02 7.16
N GLY A 403 23.12 17.38 6.33
CA GLY A 403 24.45 16.93 6.73
C GLY A 403 24.53 15.44 7.08
N GLU A 404 25.70 14.98 7.47
CA GLU A 404 25.91 13.60 7.92
C GLU A 404 25.15 13.34 9.23
N ALA A 405 24.57 12.14 9.36
CA ALA A 405 23.95 11.72 10.61
C ALA A 405 24.98 11.78 11.74
N ALA A 406 24.73 12.60 12.75
CA ALA A 406 25.44 12.46 14.03
C ALA A 406 25.21 11.01 14.48
N GLY A 407 26.28 10.23 14.60
CA GLY A 407 26.22 8.82 14.91
C GLY A 407 25.26 8.54 16.05
N THR A 408 24.48 7.48 15.93
CA THR A 408 23.66 6.96 17.02
C THR A 408 24.55 6.78 18.23
N GLU A 409 24.53 7.73 19.16
CA GLU A 409 25.11 7.50 20.48
C GLU A 409 24.35 6.32 21.09
N GLY A 410 25.05 5.19 21.16
CA GLY A 410 24.56 3.99 21.77
C GLY A 410 24.19 4.30 23.22
N VAL A 411 22.91 4.13 23.52
CA VAL A 411 22.49 3.95 24.90
C VAL A 411 22.85 2.52 25.28
N THR A 412 23.92 2.39 26.03
CA THR A 412 24.26 1.20 26.82
C THR A 412 23.13 0.81 27.75
#